data_29ad918b4a2c88f9c33f0d86fe7b7dd4
#
_entry.id   29ad918b4a2c88f9c33f0d86fe7b7dd4
#
_cell.length_a   1.000
_cell.length_b   1.000
_cell.length_c   1.000
_cell.angle_alpha   90.00
_cell.angle_beta   90.00
_cell.angle_gamma   90.00
#
_symmetry.space_group_name_H-M   'P 1'
#
loop_
_entity.id
_entity.type
_entity.pdbx_description
1 polymer ?
#
loop_
_entity_poly.entity_id
_entity_poly.type
_entity_poly.pdbx_seq_one_letter_code
_entity_poly.pdbx_strand_id
1 'polypeptide(L)'
;MNYLIPLMVVIPILAALIVNIFGGKDKTVKAISIVVAIAIPVIAIIAAVGIQYFGGHDPALLASSLPSNLVGTLVASYNTGIVYVFENIERIFIFLMGIVAFLAVLTYFSEKKEVSGPYLYLIFMGIASVTALMLSNDIFNMYVFFEITALTQVGIIIASSTEDNYEIALKYLILGAIGGPMLLLGIGFILGTIGSVNINDIIFAISNNYVNPYAPSLVIGFALILFGWLYSAGLPPFHTIKSAVYSKARPNGSAILQGFSVLCMLAFGIAMYKIFAYIPYFNTAIIVFAILAMALSIAMSAMEVDFRRMIAFLAVGELGFIALGFGIGTQYSIAAALFQAANEIVITALLFIGFGTVYYLTKTSDTRKLGGLIAVDSKMAIMVLLGGFALAGVPPFNGFQSKLMLVQAALDAGYTELAVLAIIVSVVIFFTFVKAFHTVY
;
A
#
# COMPACT_ATOMS: atom_id res chain seq x y z
N MET A 1 4.39 12.68 -26.09
CA MET A 1 5.01 12.33 -24.79
C MET A 1 4.18 12.93 -23.66
N ASN A 2 3.80 12.14 -22.69
CA ASN A 2 3.03 12.65 -21.54
C ASN A 2 4.00 13.06 -20.41
N TYR A 3 4.58 14.26 -20.51
CA TYR A 3 5.58 14.75 -19.54
C TYR A 3 5.07 14.84 -18.10
N LEU A 4 3.76 14.76 -17.87
CA LEU A 4 3.19 14.85 -16.53
C LEU A 4 3.40 13.54 -15.72
N ILE A 5 3.54 12.39 -16.39
CA ILE A 5 3.78 11.11 -15.70
C ILE A 5 5.11 11.12 -14.90
N PRO A 6 6.26 11.44 -15.52
CA PRO A 6 7.52 11.57 -14.76
C PRO A 6 7.49 12.63 -13.68
N LEU A 7 6.75 13.72 -13.88
CA LEU A 7 6.66 14.80 -12.89
C LEU A 7 6.00 14.37 -11.59
N MET A 8 5.11 13.37 -11.62
CA MET A 8 4.53 12.80 -10.39
C MET A 8 5.59 12.19 -9.46
N VAL A 9 6.72 11.76 -10.01
CA VAL A 9 7.86 11.21 -9.26
C VAL A 9 8.90 12.29 -8.98
N VAL A 10 9.25 13.08 -9.98
CA VAL A 10 10.34 14.06 -9.89
C VAL A 10 10.01 15.22 -8.93
N ILE A 11 8.77 15.72 -8.93
CA ILE A 11 8.37 16.82 -8.06
C ILE A 11 8.52 16.48 -6.57
N PRO A 12 8.02 15.34 -6.06
CA PRO A 12 8.26 14.96 -4.67
C PRO A 12 9.73 14.74 -4.33
N ILE A 13 10.56 14.20 -5.26
CA ILE A 13 12.01 14.07 -5.05
C ILE A 13 12.68 15.44 -4.89
N LEU A 14 12.40 16.37 -5.80
CA LEU A 14 12.94 17.72 -5.71
C LEU A 14 12.49 18.43 -4.43
N ALA A 15 11.23 18.27 -4.06
CA ALA A 15 10.71 18.79 -2.81
C ALA A 15 11.43 18.21 -1.58
N ALA A 16 11.66 16.91 -1.56
CA ALA A 16 12.40 16.23 -0.50
C ALA A 16 13.79 16.87 -0.32
N LEU A 17 14.53 17.03 -1.41
CA LEU A 17 15.86 17.64 -1.39
C LEU A 17 15.82 19.09 -0.90
N ILE A 18 14.91 19.91 -1.45
CA ILE A 18 14.78 21.32 -1.09
C ILE A 18 14.40 21.48 0.38
N VAL A 19 13.42 20.74 0.87
CA VAL A 19 12.96 20.77 2.26
C VAL A 19 14.09 20.38 3.22
N ASN A 20 14.93 19.42 2.84
CA ASN A 20 16.08 19.01 3.65
C ASN A 20 17.15 20.09 3.72
N ILE A 21 17.45 20.75 2.60
CA ILE A 21 18.44 21.85 2.52
C ILE A 21 17.99 23.07 3.33
N PHE A 22 16.71 23.43 3.25
CA PHE A 22 16.14 24.61 3.90
C PHE A 22 15.52 24.33 5.27
N GLY A 23 15.78 23.15 5.86
CA GLY A 23 15.16 22.67 7.10
C GLY A 23 15.18 23.61 8.32
N GLY A 24 16.04 24.63 8.33
CA GLY A 24 16.04 25.68 9.36
C GLY A 24 15.17 26.91 9.05
N LYS A 25 14.43 26.93 7.92
CA LYS A 25 13.58 28.06 7.49
C LYS A 25 12.12 27.65 7.47
N ASP A 26 11.49 27.62 8.63
CA ASP A 26 10.13 27.08 8.84
C ASP A 26 9.07 27.56 7.84
N LYS A 27 9.04 28.86 7.53
CA LYS A 27 8.06 29.42 6.60
C LYS A 27 8.24 28.90 5.16
N THR A 28 9.49 28.82 4.70
CA THR A 28 9.82 28.35 3.35
C THR A 28 9.53 26.86 3.21
N VAL A 29 9.97 26.05 4.18
CA VAL A 29 9.73 24.61 4.22
C VAL A 29 8.23 24.31 4.27
N LYS A 30 7.47 25.04 5.11
CA LYS A 30 6.03 24.90 5.19
C LYS A 30 5.34 25.20 3.85
N ALA A 31 5.71 26.33 3.21
CA ALA A 31 5.12 26.71 1.92
C ALA A 31 5.39 25.65 0.84
N ILE A 32 6.64 25.22 0.68
CA ILE A 32 7.04 24.20 -0.30
C ILE A 32 6.30 22.88 -0.04
N SER A 33 6.27 22.43 1.20
CA SER A 33 5.61 21.17 1.57
C SER A 33 4.11 21.18 1.24
N ILE A 34 3.42 22.28 1.53
CA ILE A 34 1.99 22.42 1.22
C ILE A 34 1.78 22.48 -0.29
N VAL A 35 2.58 23.26 -1.02
CA VAL A 35 2.46 23.37 -2.49
C VAL A 35 2.66 22.02 -3.16
N VAL A 36 3.68 21.27 -2.76
CA VAL A 36 3.95 19.95 -3.35
C VAL A 36 2.89 18.93 -2.98
N ALA A 37 2.43 18.92 -1.74
CA ALA A 37 1.36 18.02 -1.31
C ALA A 37 0.03 18.28 -2.07
N ILE A 38 -0.23 19.53 -2.49
CA ILE A 38 -1.36 19.86 -3.39
C ILE A 38 -1.05 19.48 -4.84
N ALA A 39 0.20 19.67 -5.30
CA ALA A 39 0.57 19.42 -6.69
C ALA A 39 0.39 17.94 -7.07
N ILE A 40 0.67 17.00 -6.17
CA ILE A 40 0.57 15.56 -6.43
C ILE A 40 -0.86 15.15 -6.88
N PRO A 41 -1.92 15.38 -6.10
CA PRO A 41 -3.26 15.00 -6.52
C PRO A 41 -3.76 15.82 -7.72
N VAL A 42 -3.34 17.08 -7.87
CA VAL A 42 -3.70 17.90 -9.03
C VAL A 42 -3.10 17.33 -10.31
N ILE A 43 -1.82 16.98 -10.29
CA ILE A 43 -1.16 16.37 -11.46
C ILE A 43 -1.81 15.03 -11.81
N ALA A 44 -2.16 14.21 -10.81
CA ALA A 44 -2.85 12.94 -11.05
C ALA A 44 -4.20 13.12 -11.76
N ILE A 45 -4.93 14.21 -11.50
CA ILE A 45 -6.21 14.51 -12.18
C ILE A 45 -5.98 14.98 -13.62
N ILE A 46 -5.03 15.92 -13.83
CA ILE A 46 -4.85 16.59 -15.13
C ILE A 46 -4.00 15.79 -16.13
N ALA A 47 -3.19 14.84 -15.64
CA ALA A 47 -2.35 14.02 -16.50
C ALA A 47 -3.23 13.12 -17.40
N ALA A 48 -2.91 13.07 -18.68
CA ALA A 48 -3.58 12.16 -19.61
C ALA A 48 -3.13 10.72 -19.34
N VAL A 49 -4.06 9.78 -19.42
CA VAL A 49 -3.77 8.34 -19.39
C VAL A 49 -2.83 7.98 -20.53
N GLY A 50 -1.84 7.13 -20.27
CA GLY A 50 -0.90 6.72 -21.31
C GLY A 50 0.28 5.92 -20.77
N ILE A 51 1.08 5.47 -21.71
CA ILE A 51 2.29 4.70 -21.45
C ILE A 51 3.50 5.58 -21.76
N GLN A 52 4.49 5.54 -20.91
CA GLN A 52 5.75 6.25 -21.09
C GLN A 52 6.91 5.25 -21.08
N TYR A 53 7.67 5.24 -22.17
CA TYR A 53 8.85 4.41 -22.33
C TYR A 53 10.12 5.20 -21.99
N PHE A 54 10.98 4.64 -21.13
CA PHE A 54 12.27 5.17 -20.80
C PHE A 54 13.36 4.20 -21.28
N GLY A 55 13.98 4.51 -22.42
CA GLY A 55 15.08 3.71 -22.98
C GLY A 55 14.65 2.42 -23.70
N GLY A 56 13.37 2.14 -23.83
CA GLY A 56 12.82 0.99 -24.54
C GLY A 56 11.93 1.38 -25.72
N HIS A 57 11.62 0.40 -26.56
CA HIS A 57 10.66 0.54 -27.67
C HIS A 57 9.34 -0.15 -27.31
N ASP A 58 8.25 0.30 -27.95
CA ASP A 58 6.96 -0.38 -27.83
C ASP A 58 7.07 -1.81 -28.39
N PRO A 59 6.84 -2.86 -27.57
CA PRO A 59 6.90 -4.24 -28.04
C PRO A 59 5.98 -4.53 -29.23
N ALA A 60 4.81 -3.87 -29.26
CA ALA A 60 3.84 -4.04 -30.35
C ALA A 60 4.37 -3.48 -31.68
N LEU A 61 5.09 -2.35 -31.65
CA LEU A 61 5.74 -1.78 -32.84
C LEU A 61 6.90 -2.65 -33.30
N LEU A 62 7.66 -3.22 -32.37
CA LEU A 62 8.76 -4.12 -32.70
C LEU A 62 8.22 -5.45 -33.27
N ALA A 63 7.21 -6.04 -32.68
CA ALA A 63 6.58 -7.28 -33.12
C ALA A 63 5.98 -7.16 -34.53
N SER A 64 5.42 -5.99 -34.89
CA SER A 64 4.85 -5.74 -36.22
C SER A 64 5.91 -5.60 -37.32
N SER A 65 7.17 -5.31 -36.96
CA SER A 65 8.29 -5.12 -37.88
C SER A 65 9.17 -6.35 -38.09
N LEU A 66 8.96 -7.43 -37.28
CA LEU A 66 9.80 -8.62 -37.29
C LEU A 66 9.08 -9.84 -37.88
N PRO A 67 9.81 -10.77 -38.53
CA PRO A 67 9.28 -12.06 -38.90
C PRO A 67 8.79 -12.85 -37.70
N SER A 68 7.65 -13.54 -37.84
CA SER A 68 6.96 -14.23 -36.75
C SER A 68 7.82 -15.27 -35.97
N ASN A 69 8.82 -15.87 -36.63
CA ASN A 69 9.76 -16.82 -36.04
C ASN A 69 10.85 -16.18 -35.17
N LEU A 70 11.01 -14.86 -35.24
CA LEU A 70 12.02 -14.12 -34.48
C LEU A 70 11.42 -13.25 -33.36
N VAL A 71 10.09 -13.07 -33.39
CA VAL A 71 9.38 -12.18 -32.45
C VAL A 71 9.63 -12.57 -31.00
N GLY A 72 9.57 -13.86 -30.64
CA GLY A 72 9.72 -14.30 -29.24
C GLY A 72 11.13 -14.09 -28.68
N THR A 73 12.17 -14.30 -29.50
CA THR A 73 13.58 -14.18 -29.05
C THR A 73 14.10 -12.74 -29.08
N LEU A 74 13.63 -11.93 -30.04
CA LEU A 74 14.13 -10.57 -30.23
C LEU A 74 13.35 -9.54 -29.40
N VAL A 75 12.06 -9.73 -29.13
CA VAL A 75 11.29 -8.83 -28.25
C VAL A 75 11.89 -8.84 -26.84
N ALA A 76 12.24 -10.00 -26.31
CA ALA A 76 12.90 -10.11 -25.02
C ALA A 76 14.30 -9.47 -24.99
N SER A 77 15.00 -9.44 -26.14
CA SER A 77 16.37 -8.90 -26.23
C SER A 77 16.44 -7.38 -26.43
N TYR A 78 15.39 -6.77 -26.92
CA TYR A 78 15.38 -5.34 -27.32
C TYR A 78 14.66 -4.41 -26.32
N ASN A 79 13.86 -4.93 -25.39
CA ASN A 79 13.15 -4.09 -24.44
C ASN A 79 13.98 -3.89 -23.16
N THR A 80 15.06 -3.12 -23.25
CA THR A 80 15.96 -2.82 -22.15
C THR A 80 15.54 -1.59 -21.34
N GLY A 81 14.41 -0.97 -21.69
CA GLY A 81 13.94 0.27 -21.07
C GLY A 81 12.86 0.06 -19.99
N ILE A 82 12.84 0.99 -19.04
CA ILE A 82 11.80 1.06 -18.02
C ILE A 82 10.53 1.63 -18.66
N VAL A 83 9.40 0.95 -18.44
CA VAL A 83 8.07 1.36 -18.91
C VAL A 83 7.24 1.82 -17.72
N TYR A 84 6.72 3.03 -17.78
CA TYR A 84 5.70 3.54 -16.87
C TYR A 84 4.34 3.52 -17.54
N VAL A 85 3.36 2.98 -16.83
CA VAL A 85 1.96 2.91 -17.24
C VAL A 85 1.14 3.78 -16.30
N PHE A 86 0.32 4.66 -16.85
CA PHE A 86 -0.59 5.50 -16.10
C PHE A 86 -2.00 5.34 -16.67
N GLU A 87 -2.79 4.56 -15.99
CA GLU A 87 -4.19 4.29 -16.30
C GLU A 87 -5.11 4.83 -15.19
N ASN A 88 -6.36 4.47 -15.23
CA ASN A 88 -7.33 4.96 -14.24
C ASN A 88 -7.06 4.42 -12.83
N ILE A 89 -6.47 3.23 -12.71
CA ILE A 89 -6.13 2.64 -11.40
C ILE A 89 -5.03 3.48 -10.74
N GLU A 90 -3.90 3.69 -11.42
CA GLU A 90 -2.78 4.47 -10.92
C GLU A 90 -3.22 5.90 -10.61
N ARG A 91 -4.05 6.50 -11.48
CA ARG A 91 -4.63 7.83 -11.27
C ARG A 91 -5.37 7.94 -9.95
N ILE A 92 -6.30 7.02 -9.68
CA ILE A 92 -7.12 7.03 -8.46
C ILE A 92 -6.23 6.89 -7.22
N PHE A 93 -5.31 5.93 -7.21
CA PHE A 93 -4.51 5.65 -6.04
C PHE A 93 -3.45 6.72 -5.76
N ILE A 94 -2.81 7.28 -6.79
CA ILE A 94 -1.88 8.41 -6.65
C ILE A 94 -2.64 9.66 -6.17
N PHE A 95 -3.85 9.90 -6.67
CA PHE A 95 -4.71 10.98 -6.21
C PHE A 95 -5.08 10.84 -4.73
N LEU A 96 -5.54 9.66 -4.30
CA LEU A 96 -5.90 9.39 -2.90
C LEU A 96 -4.68 9.52 -1.97
N MET A 97 -3.53 8.97 -2.39
CA MET A 97 -2.28 9.12 -1.63
C MET A 97 -1.85 10.59 -1.52
N GLY A 98 -2.05 11.37 -2.58
CA GLY A 98 -1.79 12.81 -2.58
C GLY A 98 -2.68 13.56 -1.58
N ILE A 99 -3.96 13.19 -1.46
CA ILE A 99 -4.87 13.75 -0.44
C ILE A 99 -4.38 13.40 0.98
N VAL A 100 -4.03 12.13 1.22
CA VAL A 100 -3.51 11.70 2.53
C VAL A 100 -2.22 12.44 2.86
N ALA A 101 -1.31 12.58 1.89
CA ALA A 101 -0.07 13.33 2.06
C ALA A 101 -0.34 14.81 2.42
N PHE A 102 -1.29 15.44 1.74
CA PHE A 102 -1.68 16.83 2.03
C PHE A 102 -2.22 16.97 3.45
N LEU A 103 -3.15 16.11 3.86
CA LEU A 103 -3.71 16.13 5.23
C LEU A 103 -2.64 15.84 6.29
N ALA A 104 -1.74 14.89 6.02
CA ALA A 104 -0.65 14.55 6.93
C ALA A 104 0.37 15.70 7.08
N VAL A 105 0.67 16.42 6.00
CA VAL A 105 1.53 17.62 6.04
C VAL A 105 0.85 18.75 6.80
N LEU A 106 -0.45 18.98 6.60
CA LEU A 106 -1.19 20.00 7.36
C LEU A 106 -1.22 19.68 8.86
N THR A 107 -1.51 18.45 9.24
CA THR A 107 -1.54 18.03 10.65
C THR A 107 -0.16 18.10 11.28
N TYR A 108 0.91 17.74 10.55
CA TYR A 108 2.28 17.90 11.02
C TYR A 108 2.61 19.34 11.42
N PHE A 109 2.24 20.32 10.61
CA PHE A 109 2.47 21.73 10.90
C PHE A 109 1.57 22.32 11.97
N SER A 110 0.42 21.68 12.26
CA SER A 110 -0.43 22.09 13.38
C SER A 110 0.09 21.59 14.74
N GLU A 111 0.78 20.45 14.75
CA GLU A 111 1.28 19.82 15.96
C GLU A 111 2.66 20.34 16.42
N LYS A 112 3.49 20.80 15.49
CA LYS A 112 4.89 21.15 15.77
C LYS A 112 5.18 22.63 15.59
N LYS A 113 5.89 23.20 16.60
CA LYS A 113 6.47 24.55 16.51
C LYS A 113 7.75 24.57 15.67
N GLU A 114 8.55 23.51 15.72
CA GLU A 114 9.80 23.37 14.96
C GLU A 114 9.65 22.33 13.83
N VAL A 115 10.08 22.70 12.64
CA VAL A 115 9.98 21.86 11.44
C VAL A 115 11.23 21.00 11.30
N SER A 116 11.03 19.68 11.19
CA SER A 116 12.11 18.74 10.89
C SER A 116 12.24 18.52 9.39
N GLY A 117 13.27 19.09 8.78
CA GLY A 117 13.60 18.88 7.36
C GLY A 117 13.78 17.41 7.00
N PRO A 118 14.57 16.62 7.78
CA PRO A 118 14.75 15.18 7.53
C PRO A 118 13.44 14.38 7.57
N TYR A 119 12.50 14.70 8.45
CA TYR A 119 11.21 14.03 8.51
C TYR A 119 10.38 14.25 7.23
N LEU A 120 10.29 15.50 6.78
CA LEU A 120 9.56 15.83 5.56
C LEU A 120 10.28 15.31 4.31
N TYR A 121 11.62 15.28 4.29
CA TYR A 121 12.41 14.62 3.26
C TYR A 121 11.98 13.16 3.09
N LEU A 122 11.89 12.40 4.20
CA LEU A 122 11.50 11.01 4.16
C LEU A 122 10.06 10.81 3.69
N ILE A 123 9.15 11.69 4.09
CA ILE A 123 7.76 11.66 3.60
C ILE A 123 7.71 11.84 2.09
N PHE A 124 8.35 12.87 1.53
CA PHE A 124 8.29 13.14 0.10
C PHE A 124 9.08 12.11 -0.72
N MET A 125 10.20 11.59 -0.22
CA MET A 125 10.91 10.48 -0.86
C MET A 125 10.06 9.21 -0.87
N GLY A 126 9.35 8.91 0.22
CA GLY A 126 8.42 7.78 0.28
C GLY A 126 7.25 7.93 -0.71
N ILE A 127 6.67 9.13 -0.82
CA ILE A 127 5.61 9.40 -1.79
C ILE A 127 6.13 9.23 -3.22
N ALA A 128 7.32 9.76 -3.53
CA ALA A 128 7.93 9.60 -4.84
C ALA A 128 8.15 8.12 -5.19
N SER A 129 8.71 7.36 -4.23
CA SER A 129 9.04 5.95 -4.46
C SER A 129 7.79 5.09 -4.64
N VAL A 130 6.77 5.26 -3.80
CA VAL A 130 5.54 4.49 -3.95
C VAL A 130 4.75 4.88 -5.20
N THR A 131 4.83 6.15 -5.63
CA THR A 131 4.24 6.59 -6.90
C THR A 131 4.95 5.96 -8.08
N ALA A 132 6.29 5.95 -8.09
CA ALA A 132 7.08 5.32 -9.13
C ALA A 132 6.86 3.79 -9.18
N LEU A 133 6.71 3.15 -8.01
CA LEU A 133 6.36 1.75 -7.90
C LEU A 133 5.00 1.44 -8.55
N MET A 134 3.98 2.25 -8.27
CA MET A 134 2.64 2.10 -8.86
C MET A 134 2.65 2.29 -10.38
N LEU A 135 3.45 3.21 -10.89
CA LEU A 135 3.56 3.50 -12.33
C LEU A 135 4.38 2.46 -13.10
N SER A 136 5.18 1.65 -12.42
CA SER A 136 6.14 0.76 -13.07
C SER A 136 5.46 -0.46 -13.70
N ASN A 137 5.80 -0.74 -14.95
CA ASN A 137 5.43 -1.99 -15.65
C ASN A 137 6.62 -2.96 -15.78
N ASP A 138 7.59 -2.83 -14.89
CA ASP A 138 8.80 -3.63 -14.82
C ASP A 138 9.01 -4.11 -13.39
N ILE A 139 9.05 -5.44 -13.18
CA ILE A 139 9.09 -6.02 -11.83
C ILE A 139 10.39 -5.74 -11.09
N PHE A 140 11.52 -5.54 -11.80
CA PHE A 140 12.77 -5.15 -11.18
C PHE A 140 12.76 -3.69 -10.76
N ASN A 141 12.22 -2.81 -11.59
CA ASN A 141 12.04 -1.41 -11.24
C ASN A 141 11.05 -1.24 -10.07
N MET A 142 9.98 -2.04 -10.02
CA MET A 142 9.08 -2.12 -8.86
C MET A 142 9.84 -2.50 -7.59
N TYR A 143 10.73 -3.49 -7.65
CA TYR A 143 11.58 -3.89 -6.53
C TYR A 143 12.46 -2.74 -6.03
N VAL A 144 13.13 -2.02 -6.93
CA VAL A 144 13.99 -0.89 -6.56
C VAL A 144 13.20 0.19 -5.80
N PHE A 145 12.03 0.57 -6.29
CA PHE A 145 11.20 1.56 -5.61
C PHE A 145 10.55 1.02 -4.34
N PHE A 146 10.28 -0.26 -4.26
CA PHE A 146 9.88 -0.92 -3.02
C PHE A 146 10.95 -0.80 -1.93
N GLU A 147 12.22 -1.07 -2.24
CA GLU A 147 13.34 -0.92 -1.29
C GLU A 147 13.48 0.52 -0.81
N ILE A 148 13.38 1.50 -1.70
CA ILE A 148 13.39 2.92 -1.32
C ILE A 148 12.20 3.23 -0.39
N THR A 149 11.00 2.72 -0.70
CA THR A 149 9.82 2.89 0.16
C THR A 149 10.04 2.26 1.54
N ALA A 150 10.60 1.06 1.62
CA ALA A 150 10.91 0.38 2.88
C ALA A 150 11.91 1.18 3.74
N LEU A 151 12.98 1.68 3.14
CA LEU A 151 13.97 2.52 3.83
C LEU A 151 13.36 3.84 4.32
N THR A 152 12.50 4.47 3.55
CA THR A 152 11.81 5.70 3.97
C THR A 152 10.85 5.44 5.12
N GLN A 153 10.16 4.29 5.16
CA GLN A 153 9.34 3.87 6.30
C GLN A 153 10.18 3.72 7.58
N VAL A 154 11.34 3.06 7.51
CA VAL A 154 12.29 2.97 8.63
C VAL A 154 12.69 4.37 9.12
N GLY A 155 13.05 5.26 8.21
CA GLY A 155 13.42 6.63 8.52
C GLY A 155 12.30 7.42 9.20
N ILE A 156 11.05 7.31 8.71
CA ILE A 156 9.87 7.98 9.29
C ILE A 156 9.65 7.50 10.74
N ILE A 157 9.84 6.21 11.04
CA ILE A 157 9.71 5.67 12.40
C ILE A 157 10.80 6.28 13.30
N ILE A 158 12.05 6.26 12.87
CA ILE A 158 13.18 6.81 13.62
C ILE A 158 12.99 8.32 13.89
N ALA A 159 12.56 9.07 12.89
CA ALA A 159 12.30 10.50 13.00
C ALA A 159 11.10 10.84 13.93
N SER A 160 10.35 9.85 14.37
CA SER A 160 9.27 10.00 15.36
C SER A 160 9.76 10.07 16.81
N SER A 161 11.04 9.80 17.08
CA SER A 161 11.84 10.13 18.29
C SER A 161 11.33 9.64 19.65
N THR A 162 11.17 8.32 19.82
CA THR A 162 11.13 7.66 21.13
C THR A 162 12.14 6.51 21.14
N GLU A 163 12.66 6.12 22.32
CA GLU A 163 13.63 5.00 22.39
C GLU A 163 13.07 3.71 21.81
N ASP A 164 11.80 3.39 22.08
CA ASP A 164 11.11 2.23 21.53
C ASP A 164 11.07 2.23 19.98
N ASN A 165 11.15 3.37 19.33
CA ASN A 165 11.06 3.47 17.88
C ASN A 165 12.31 2.93 17.18
N TYR A 166 13.49 3.02 17.81
CA TYR A 166 14.73 2.45 17.27
C TYR A 166 14.68 0.92 17.21
N GLU A 167 14.14 0.29 18.26
CA GLU A 167 13.97 -1.17 18.30
C GLU A 167 13.02 -1.65 17.20
N ILE A 168 11.88 -0.96 17.03
CA ILE A 168 10.90 -1.31 16.00
C ILE A 168 11.45 -1.06 14.60
N ALA A 169 12.14 0.07 14.39
CA ALA A 169 12.80 0.39 13.13
C ALA A 169 13.84 -0.67 12.76
N LEU A 170 14.66 -1.11 13.73
CA LEU A 170 15.65 -2.16 13.53
C LEU A 170 14.98 -3.50 13.19
N LYS A 171 13.95 -3.91 13.94
CA LYS A 171 13.18 -5.13 13.64
C LYS A 171 12.58 -5.11 12.24
N TYR A 172 11.99 -3.95 11.86
CA TYR A 172 11.43 -3.78 10.53
C TYR A 172 12.51 -3.84 9.44
N LEU A 173 13.67 -3.23 9.65
CA LEU A 173 14.81 -3.27 8.75
C LEU A 173 15.37 -4.70 8.57
N ILE A 174 15.53 -5.45 9.67
CA ILE A 174 16.01 -6.83 9.63
C ILE A 174 15.05 -7.73 8.84
N LEU A 175 13.74 -7.59 9.08
CA LEU A 175 12.74 -8.36 8.33
C LEU A 175 12.70 -7.93 6.85
N GLY A 176 12.94 -6.65 6.57
CA GLY A 176 13.10 -6.15 5.21
C GLY A 176 14.31 -6.74 4.49
N ALA A 177 15.42 -6.88 5.22
CA ALA A 177 16.61 -7.54 4.70
C ALA A 177 16.41 -9.04 4.38
N ILE A 178 15.29 -9.63 4.75
CA ILE A 178 14.87 -10.97 4.33
C ILE A 178 13.84 -10.87 3.20
N GLY A 179 12.80 -10.06 3.37
CA GLY A 179 11.68 -9.96 2.42
C GLY A 179 12.09 -9.40 1.06
N GLY A 180 12.94 -8.36 1.04
CA GLY A 180 13.42 -7.75 -0.20
C GLY A 180 14.28 -8.67 -1.06
N PRO A 181 15.34 -9.29 -0.51
CA PRO A 181 16.13 -10.27 -1.26
C PRO A 181 15.34 -11.50 -1.74
N MET A 182 14.32 -11.95 -1.00
CA MET A 182 13.43 -13.00 -1.49
C MET A 182 12.67 -12.56 -2.75
N LEU A 183 12.12 -11.34 -2.73
CA LEU A 183 11.45 -10.75 -3.89
C LEU A 183 12.41 -10.62 -5.07
N LEU A 184 13.63 -10.12 -4.84
CA LEU A 184 14.66 -9.99 -5.88
C LEU A 184 15.07 -11.34 -6.46
N LEU A 185 15.25 -12.34 -5.62
CA LEU A 185 15.58 -13.70 -6.07
C LEU A 185 14.45 -14.28 -6.92
N GLY A 186 13.18 -14.07 -6.53
CA GLY A 186 12.00 -14.45 -7.32
C GLY A 186 11.98 -13.79 -8.70
N ILE A 187 12.31 -12.50 -8.77
CA ILE A 187 12.47 -11.77 -10.04
C ILE A 187 13.62 -12.38 -10.87
N GLY A 188 14.71 -12.77 -10.23
CA GLY A 188 15.83 -13.46 -10.88
C GLY A 188 15.42 -14.79 -11.53
N PHE A 189 14.56 -15.58 -10.89
CA PHE A 189 14.00 -16.80 -11.48
C PHE A 189 13.13 -16.51 -12.71
N ILE A 190 12.32 -15.44 -12.68
CA ILE A 190 11.52 -15.02 -13.84
C ILE A 190 12.44 -14.58 -14.97
N LEU A 191 13.40 -13.70 -14.67
CA LEU A 191 14.37 -13.22 -15.67
C LEU A 191 15.15 -14.37 -16.30
N GLY A 192 15.62 -15.32 -15.51
CA GLY A 192 16.36 -16.50 -16.01
C GLY A 192 15.49 -17.43 -16.87
N THR A 193 14.18 -17.43 -16.68
CA THR A 193 13.25 -18.30 -17.42
C THR A 193 12.70 -17.65 -18.69
N ILE A 194 12.39 -16.35 -18.62
CA ILE A 194 11.69 -15.62 -19.68
C ILE A 194 12.64 -14.70 -20.45
N GLY A 195 13.69 -14.20 -19.80
CA GLY A 195 14.64 -13.26 -20.39
C GLY A 195 14.21 -11.80 -20.32
N SER A 196 13.07 -11.49 -19.70
CA SER A 196 12.57 -10.13 -19.48
C SER A 196 12.00 -9.96 -18.07
N VAL A 197 12.03 -8.72 -17.57
CA VAL A 197 11.39 -8.27 -16.32
C VAL A 197 10.21 -7.34 -16.58
N ASN A 198 9.92 -7.03 -17.84
CA ASN A 198 8.75 -6.26 -18.23
C ASN A 198 7.48 -7.13 -18.13
N ILE A 199 6.46 -6.64 -17.44
CA ILE A 199 5.23 -7.40 -17.18
C ILE A 199 4.53 -7.81 -18.48
N ASN A 200 4.49 -6.95 -19.50
CA ASN A 200 3.84 -7.26 -20.76
C ASN A 200 4.58 -8.35 -21.54
N ASP A 201 5.92 -8.33 -21.52
CA ASP A 201 6.74 -9.37 -22.16
C ASP A 201 6.56 -10.73 -21.47
N ILE A 202 6.49 -10.71 -20.13
CA ILE A 202 6.25 -11.91 -19.33
C ILE A 202 4.89 -12.53 -19.69
N ILE A 203 3.84 -11.70 -19.71
CA ILE A 203 2.49 -12.14 -20.09
C ILE A 203 2.49 -12.67 -21.53
N PHE A 204 3.14 -11.97 -22.43
CA PHE A 204 3.23 -12.39 -23.84
C PHE A 204 3.92 -13.75 -23.99
N ALA A 205 5.02 -13.98 -23.28
CA ALA A 205 5.76 -15.25 -23.32
C ALA A 205 4.92 -16.42 -22.78
N ILE A 206 4.16 -16.19 -21.70
CA ILE A 206 3.31 -17.23 -21.09
C ILE A 206 2.07 -17.50 -21.95
N SER A 207 1.37 -16.46 -22.40
CA SER A 207 0.11 -16.59 -23.15
C SER A 207 0.30 -17.22 -24.54
N ASN A 208 1.47 -17.04 -25.16
CA ASN A 208 1.81 -17.67 -26.44
C ASN A 208 2.54 -19.01 -26.30
N ASN A 209 2.59 -19.60 -25.10
CA ASN A 209 3.23 -20.87 -24.81
C ASN A 209 4.74 -20.93 -25.16
N TYR A 210 5.44 -19.79 -25.20
CA TYR A 210 6.90 -19.79 -25.34
C TYR A 210 7.60 -20.32 -24.08
N VAL A 211 6.95 -20.19 -22.94
CA VAL A 211 7.40 -20.74 -21.67
C VAL A 211 6.25 -21.53 -21.05
N ASN A 212 6.56 -22.71 -20.52
CA ASN A 212 5.56 -23.48 -19.78
C ASN A 212 5.19 -22.76 -18.47
N PRO A 213 3.92 -22.36 -18.26
CA PRO A 213 3.50 -21.68 -17.02
C PRO A 213 3.70 -22.54 -15.76
N TYR A 214 3.84 -23.85 -15.91
CA TYR A 214 4.12 -24.81 -14.83
C TYR A 214 5.62 -25.11 -14.64
N ALA A 215 6.51 -24.35 -15.30
CA ALA A 215 7.94 -24.54 -15.12
C ALA A 215 8.32 -24.36 -13.64
N PRO A 216 9.11 -25.24 -13.04
CA PRO A 216 9.50 -25.17 -11.63
C PRO A 216 10.11 -23.81 -11.25
N SER A 217 10.86 -23.19 -12.16
CA SER A 217 11.46 -21.88 -11.99
C SER A 217 10.41 -20.77 -11.81
N LEU A 218 9.28 -20.80 -12.55
CA LEU A 218 8.19 -19.84 -12.39
C LEU A 218 7.44 -20.07 -11.08
N VAL A 219 7.21 -21.31 -10.67
CA VAL A 219 6.57 -21.65 -9.40
C VAL A 219 7.42 -21.20 -8.21
N ILE A 220 8.74 -21.42 -8.27
CA ILE A 220 9.69 -20.94 -7.25
C ILE A 220 9.71 -19.40 -7.26
N GLY A 221 9.77 -18.78 -8.44
CA GLY A 221 9.72 -17.34 -8.61
C GLY A 221 8.46 -16.74 -7.97
N PHE A 222 7.30 -17.34 -8.20
CA PHE A 222 6.04 -16.96 -7.55
C PHE A 222 6.11 -17.05 -6.03
N ALA A 223 6.57 -18.19 -5.49
CA ALA A 223 6.64 -18.37 -4.04
C ALA A 223 7.53 -17.34 -3.35
N LEU A 224 8.66 -16.99 -3.96
CA LEU A 224 9.60 -16.00 -3.47
C LEU A 224 9.04 -14.58 -3.58
N ILE A 225 8.39 -14.23 -4.69
CA ILE A 225 7.72 -12.93 -4.85
C ILE A 225 6.54 -12.81 -3.89
N LEU A 226 5.75 -13.87 -3.71
CA LEU A 226 4.67 -13.92 -2.74
C LEU A 226 5.19 -13.60 -1.33
N PHE A 227 6.31 -14.20 -0.92
CA PHE A 227 6.91 -13.93 0.39
C PHE A 227 7.30 -12.45 0.56
N GLY A 228 7.95 -11.85 -0.44
CA GLY A 228 8.26 -10.42 -0.46
C GLY A 228 7.01 -9.53 -0.44
N TRP A 229 5.97 -9.95 -1.15
CA TRP A 229 4.67 -9.26 -1.12
C TRP A 229 3.99 -9.29 0.25
N LEU A 230 4.01 -10.44 0.94
CA LEU A 230 3.50 -10.56 2.30
C LEU A 230 4.22 -9.61 3.26
N TYR A 231 5.54 -9.47 3.12
CA TYR A 231 6.32 -8.49 3.88
C TYR A 231 5.91 -7.06 3.55
N SER A 232 5.80 -6.71 2.27
CA SER A 232 5.46 -5.36 1.81
C SER A 232 4.09 -4.91 2.31
N ALA A 233 3.11 -5.78 2.21
CA ALA A 233 1.75 -5.55 2.66
C ALA A 233 1.60 -5.62 4.19
N GLY A 234 2.51 -6.32 4.88
CA GLY A 234 2.37 -6.59 6.31
C GLY A 234 1.35 -7.68 6.62
N LEU A 235 1.17 -8.61 5.68
CA LEU A 235 0.34 -9.81 5.90
C LEU A 235 1.11 -10.84 6.73
N PRO A 236 0.46 -11.81 7.36
CA PRO A 236 1.17 -12.85 8.10
C PRO A 236 2.26 -13.53 7.25
N PRO A 237 3.44 -13.76 7.83
CA PRO A 237 3.80 -13.66 9.24
C PRO A 237 4.21 -12.24 9.72
N PHE A 238 4.23 -11.24 8.88
CA PHE A 238 4.78 -9.89 9.17
C PHE A 238 3.77 -8.91 9.79
N HIS A 239 2.54 -9.34 10.07
CA HIS A 239 1.44 -8.50 10.58
C HIS A 239 1.74 -7.80 11.90
N THR A 240 2.49 -8.44 12.79
CA THR A 240 2.83 -7.88 14.11
C THR A 240 3.83 -6.74 14.02
N ILE A 241 4.81 -6.83 13.13
CA ILE A 241 5.79 -5.75 12.97
C ILE A 241 5.16 -4.54 12.25
N LYS A 242 4.29 -4.75 11.28
CA LYS A 242 3.58 -3.65 10.62
C LYS A 242 2.66 -2.91 11.58
N SER A 243 1.90 -3.62 12.41
CA SER A 243 1.06 -2.99 13.44
C SER A 243 1.91 -2.20 14.46
N ALA A 244 3.10 -2.70 14.83
CA ALA A 244 4.03 -1.96 15.69
C ALA A 244 4.54 -0.68 14.99
N VAL A 245 4.89 -0.75 13.71
CA VAL A 245 5.31 0.40 12.88
C VAL A 245 4.22 1.48 12.87
N TYR A 246 2.99 1.12 12.56
CA TYR A 246 1.89 2.09 12.50
C TYR A 246 1.53 2.68 13.88
N SER A 247 1.58 1.87 14.93
CA SER A 247 1.19 2.33 16.28
C SER A 247 2.21 3.27 16.92
N LYS A 248 3.49 3.16 16.57
CA LYS A 248 4.57 3.93 17.19
C LYS A 248 5.02 5.15 16.37
N ALA A 249 4.77 5.19 15.06
CA ALA A 249 5.01 6.37 14.27
C ALA A 249 4.13 7.55 14.74
N ARG A 250 4.47 8.78 14.38
CA ARG A 250 3.56 9.92 14.59
C ARG A 250 2.24 9.69 13.87
N PRO A 251 1.11 10.21 14.37
CA PRO A 251 -0.20 9.98 13.76
C PRO A 251 -0.26 10.29 12.26
N ASN A 252 0.29 11.43 11.87
CA ASN A 252 0.42 11.82 10.46
C ASN A 252 1.35 10.89 9.67
N GLY A 253 2.43 10.43 10.30
CA GLY A 253 3.32 9.40 9.74
C GLY A 253 2.62 8.06 9.59
N SER A 254 1.83 7.63 10.57
CA SER A 254 1.07 6.36 10.53
C SER A 254 0.09 6.34 9.35
N ALA A 255 -0.60 7.45 9.10
CA ALA A 255 -1.50 7.59 7.95
C ALA A 255 -0.76 7.41 6.60
N ILE A 256 0.43 8.00 6.47
CA ILE A 256 1.26 7.87 5.27
C ILE A 256 1.84 6.46 5.12
N LEU A 257 2.35 5.88 6.22
CA LEU A 257 2.95 4.54 6.22
C LEU A 257 1.93 3.47 5.82
N GLN A 258 0.68 3.60 6.27
CA GLN A 258 -0.41 2.72 5.86
C GLN A 258 -0.72 2.89 4.37
N GLY A 259 -0.81 4.12 3.88
CA GLY A 259 -0.98 4.40 2.45
C GLY A 259 0.12 3.77 1.60
N PHE A 260 1.39 3.87 2.02
CA PHE A 260 2.51 3.21 1.33
C PHE A 260 2.33 1.69 1.26
N SER A 261 1.89 1.06 2.36
CA SER A 261 1.68 -0.38 2.37
C SER A 261 0.52 -0.82 1.47
N VAL A 262 -0.58 -0.05 1.42
CA VAL A 262 -1.68 -0.32 0.48
C VAL A 262 -1.21 -0.20 -0.96
N LEU A 263 -0.47 0.84 -1.32
CA LEU A 263 0.02 1.02 -2.69
C LEU A 263 1.04 -0.07 -3.08
N CYS A 264 1.97 -0.44 -2.20
CA CYS A 264 2.88 -1.56 -2.43
C CYS A 264 2.11 -2.88 -2.61
N MET A 265 1.11 -3.11 -1.78
CA MET A 265 0.25 -4.29 -1.87
C MET A 265 -0.48 -4.36 -3.21
N LEU A 266 -1.04 -3.23 -3.66
CA LEU A 266 -1.76 -3.16 -4.93
C LEU A 266 -0.83 -3.37 -6.14
N ALA A 267 0.29 -2.66 -6.18
CA ALA A 267 1.22 -2.73 -7.31
C ALA A 267 1.71 -4.17 -7.53
N PHE A 268 2.24 -4.82 -6.48
CA PHE A 268 2.67 -6.22 -6.56
C PHE A 268 1.50 -7.19 -6.70
N GLY A 269 0.35 -6.94 -6.07
CA GLY A 269 -0.85 -7.77 -6.21
C GLY A 269 -1.36 -7.80 -7.66
N ILE A 270 -1.42 -6.65 -8.31
CA ILE A 270 -1.80 -6.53 -9.73
C ILE A 270 -0.76 -7.22 -10.63
N ALA A 271 0.54 -6.99 -10.38
CA ALA A 271 1.61 -7.63 -11.14
C ALA A 271 1.56 -9.16 -11.00
N MET A 272 1.43 -9.67 -9.76
CA MET A 272 1.32 -11.11 -9.50
C MET A 272 0.06 -11.70 -10.17
N TYR A 273 -1.08 -11.04 -10.07
CA TYR A 273 -2.30 -11.50 -10.72
C TYR A 273 -2.11 -11.59 -12.25
N LYS A 274 -1.53 -10.57 -12.87
CA LYS A 274 -1.27 -10.56 -14.32
C LYS A 274 -0.31 -11.67 -14.76
N ILE A 275 0.74 -11.95 -13.98
CA ILE A 275 1.82 -12.89 -14.33
C ILE A 275 1.46 -14.33 -13.95
N PHE A 276 0.91 -14.55 -12.75
CA PHE A 276 0.86 -15.86 -12.11
C PHE A 276 -0.54 -16.45 -11.96
N ALA A 277 -1.61 -15.77 -12.45
CA ALA A 277 -2.98 -16.30 -12.35
C ALA A 277 -3.15 -17.71 -12.99
N TYR A 278 -2.25 -18.09 -13.89
CA TYR A 278 -2.24 -19.41 -14.55
C TYR A 278 -1.44 -20.48 -13.78
N ILE A 279 -0.71 -20.10 -12.73
CA ILE A 279 0.09 -21.04 -11.95
C ILE A 279 -0.82 -21.83 -11.00
N PRO A 280 -0.63 -23.16 -10.86
CA PRO A 280 -1.36 -23.96 -9.88
C PRO A 280 -1.17 -23.40 -8.48
N TYR A 281 -2.23 -23.46 -7.69
CA TYR A 281 -2.23 -22.99 -6.30
C TYR A 281 -2.06 -21.48 -6.07
N PHE A 282 -1.99 -20.65 -7.12
CA PHE A 282 -1.92 -19.19 -7.00
C PHE A 282 -3.06 -18.66 -6.10
N ASN A 283 -4.30 -18.94 -6.49
CA ASN A 283 -5.48 -18.51 -5.76
C ASN A 283 -5.49 -19.04 -4.32
N THR A 284 -5.22 -20.33 -4.16
CA THR A 284 -5.21 -20.98 -2.83
C THR A 284 -4.18 -20.36 -1.90
N ALA A 285 -2.96 -20.09 -2.40
CA ALA A 285 -1.90 -19.49 -1.58
C ALA A 285 -2.32 -18.10 -1.07
N ILE A 286 -2.83 -17.23 -1.95
CA ILE A 286 -3.26 -15.89 -1.57
C ILE A 286 -4.46 -15.94 -0.61
N ILE A 287 -5.45 -16.81 -0.85
CA ILE A 287 -6.61 -17.00 0.03
C ILE A 287 -6.16 -17.41 1.44
N VAL A 288 -5.23 -18.35 1.56
CA VAL A 288 -4.72 -18.78 2.88
C VAL A 288 -4.14 -17.61 3.66
N PHE A 289 -3.28 -16.80 3.03
CA PHE A 289 -2.71 -15.64 3.71
C PHE A 289 -3.74 -14.53 3.97
N ALA A 290 -4.75 -14.37 3.14
CA ALA A 290 -5.87 -13.46 3.37
C ALA A 290 -6.67 -13.86 4.61
N ILE A 291 -7.03 -15.16 4.75
CA ILE A 291 -7.71 -15.70 5.92
C ILE A 291 -6.88 -15.48 7.19
N LEU A 292 -5.59 -15.81 7.14
CA LEU A 292 -4.68 -15.62 8.28
C LEU A 292 -4.58 -14.15 8.66
N ALA A 293 -4.50 -13.24 7.68
CA ALA A 293 -4.44 -11.81 7.93
C ALA A 293 -5.70 -11.30 8.63
N MET A 294 -6.88 -11.64 8.09
CA MET A 294 -8.16 -11.26 8.69
C MET A 294 -8.31 -11.84 10.10
N ALA A 295 -8.11 -13.14 10.28
CA ALA A 295 -8.35 -13.80 11.54
C ALA A 295 -7.38 -13.35 12.65
N LEU A 296 -6.07 -13.39 12.37
CA LEU A 296 -5.04 -13.07 13.38
C LEU A 296 -5.05 -11.58 13.74
N SER A 297 -5.10 -10.69 12.75
CA SER A 297 -5.05 -9.25 13.02
C SER A 297 -6.28 -8.77 13.77
N ILE A 298 -7.47 -9.26 13.41
CA ILE A 298 -8.71 -8.90 14.09
C ILE A 298 -8.74 -9.47 15.52
N ALA A 299 -8.35 -10.72 15.72
CA ALA A 299 -8.26 -11.32 17.05
C ALA A 299 -7.30 -10.53 17.95
N MET A 300 -6.13 -10.14 17.43
CA MET A 300 -5.16 -9.32 18.16
C MET A 300 -5.70 -7.93 18.46
N SER A 301 -6.41 -7.30 17.51
CA SER A 301 -7.00 -5.97 17.73
C SER A 301 -8.03 -5.97 18.87
N ALA A 302 -8.84 -7.02 18.98
CA ALA A 302 -9.87 -7.16 20.01
C ALA A 302 -9.28 -7.30 21.43
N MET A 303 -8.04 -7.79 21.54
CA MET A 303 -7.31 -7.97 22.80
C MET A 303 -6.49 -6.74 23.23
N GLU A 304 -6.28 -5.78 22.31
CA GLU A 304 -5.45 -4.62 22.60
C GLU A 304 -6.16 -3.61 23.52
N VAL A 305 -5.38 -3.01 24.40
CA VAL A 305 -5.80 -1.90 25.26
C VAL A 305 -5.22 -0.56 24.81
N ASP A 306 -4.19 -0.58 23.97
CA ASP A 306 -3.64 0.60 23.29
C ASP A 306 -4.45 0.83 21.99
N PHE A 307 -5.21 1.94 21.94
CA PHE A 307 -6.06 2.22 20.78
C PHE A 307 -5.27 2.43 19.49
N ARG A 308 -4.02 2.93 19.55
CA ARG A 308 -3.19 3.11 18.36
C ARG A 308 -2.79 1.77 17.77
N ARG A 309 -2.43 0.82 18.66
CA ARG A 309 -2.07 -0.52 18.25
C ARG A 309 -3.28 -1.32 17.81
N MET A 310 -4.43 -1.11 18.44
CA MET A 310 -5.70 -1.68 18.00
C MET A 310 -6.04 -1.27 16.56
N ILE A 311 -6.01 0.04 16.25
CA ILE A 311 -6.27 0.53 14.88
C ILE A 311 -5.24 -0.03 13.89
N ALA A 312 -3.97 -0.11 14.31
CA ALA A 312 -2.92 -0.66 13.47
C ALA A 312 -3.17 -2.14 13.10
N PHE A 313 -3.68 -2.95 14.04
CA PHE A 313 -4.11 -4.33 13.74
C PHE A 313 -5.38 -4.36 12.88
N LEU A 314 -6.36 -3.49 13.13
CA LEU A 314 -7.55 -3.38 12.27
C LEU A 314 -7.14 -3.07 10.83
N ALA A 315 -6.26 -2.09 10.62
CA ALA A 315 -5.75 -1.73 9.31
C ALA A 315 -5.05 -2.91 8.60
N VAL A 316 -4.23 -3.69 9.31
CA VAL A 316 -3.62 -4.91 8.73
C VAL A 316 -4.67 -5.97 8.42
N GLY A 317 -5.71 -6.10 9.23
CA GLY A 317 -6.85 -7.00 8.96
C GLY A 317 -7.60 -6.62 7.67
N GLU A 318 -7.78 -5.31 7.43
CA GLU A 318 -8.40 -4.80 6.20
C GLU A 318 -7.57 -5.09 4.94
N LEU A 319 -6.24 -5.13 5.05
CA LEU A 319 -5.38 -5.61 3.96
C LEU A 319 -5.67 -7.09 3.61
N GLY A 320 -6.12 -7.88 4.59
CA GLY A 320 -6.61 -9.25 4.35
C GLY A 320 -7.82 -9.31 3.43
N PHE A 321 -8.77 -8.35 3.52
CA PHE A 321 -9.89 -8.26 2.58
C PHE A 321 -9.43 -7.92 1.15
N ILE A 322 -8.42 -7.07 1.01
CA ILE A 322 -7.84 -6.76 -0.30
C ILE A 322 -7.16 -8.02 -0.89
N ALA A 323 -6.37 -8.73 -0.06
CA ALA A 323 -5.75 -9.99 -0.47
C ALA A 323 -6.79 -11.04 -0.89
N LEU A 324 -7.92 -11.13 -0.17
CA LEU A 324 -9.01 -12.03 -0.51
C LEU A 324 -9.53 -11.81 -1.93
N GLY A 325 -9.72 -10.55 -2.32
CA GLY A 325 -10.16 -10.22 -3.68
C GLY A 325 -9.16 -10.66 -4.77
N PHE A 326 -7.86 -10.50 -4.53
CA PHE A 326 -6.82 -11.04 -5.42
C PHE A 326 -6.79 -12.57 -5.42
N GLY A 327 -7.02 -13.21 -4.27
CA GLY A 327 -7.06 -14.66 -4.13
C GLY A 327 -8.25 -15.29 -4.84
N ILE A 328 -9.44 -14.69 -4.82
CA ILE A 328 -10.61 -15.14 -5.59
C ILE A 328 -10.33 -15.05 -7.09
N GLY A 329 -9.65 -14.00 -7.54
CA GLY A 329 -9.07 -13.90 -8.88
C GLY A 329 -10.07 -13.70 -10.02
N THR A 330 -11.33 -13.33 -9.74
CA THR A 330 -12.30 -12.91 -10.77
C THR A 330 -12.16 -11.41 -11.06
N GLN A 331 -12.56 -10.96 -12.24
CA GLN A 331 -12.57 -9.52 -12.55
C GLN A 331 -13.39 -8.72 -11.53
N TYR A 332 -14.51 -9.27 -11.08
CA TYR A 332 -15.37 -8.63 -10.08
C TYR A 332 -14.70 -8.58 -8.71
N SER A 333 -14.02 -9.66 -8.27
CA SER A 333 -13.28 -9.67 -7.00
C SER A 333 -12.08 -8.72 -7.00
N ILE A 334 -11.37 -8.58 -8.12
CA ILE A 334 -10.29 -7.60 -8.27
C ILE A 334 -10.85 -6.17 -8.19
N ALA A 335 -11.96 -5.88 -8.87
CA ALA A 335 -12.62 -4.57 -8.74
C ALA A 335 -13.06 -4.28 -7.29
N ALA A 336 -13.58 -5.28 -6.58
CA ALA A 336 -13.94 -5.18 -5.18
C ALA A 336 -12.71 -4.94 -4.28
N ALA A 337 -11.58 -5.63 -4.55
CA ALA A 337 -10.31 -5.41 -3.85
C ALA A 337 -9.76 -4.00 -4.06
N LEU A 338 -9.81 -3.48 -5.28
CA LEU A 338 -9.40 -2.11 -5.59
C LEU A 338 -10.30 -1.09 -4.88
N PHE A 339 -11.60 -1.31 -4.84
CA PHE A 339 -12.51 -0.43 -4.12
C PHE A 339 -12.27 -0.48 -2.60
N GLN A 340 -12.01 -1.68 -2.03
CA GLN A 340 -11.63 -1.84 -0.64
C GLN A 340 -10.32 -1.10 -0.34
N ALA A 341 -9.32 -1.19 -1.20
CA ALA A 341 -8.05 -0.50 -1.03
C ALA A 341 -8.19 1.04 -1.07
N ALA A 342 -9.04 1.56 -1.96
CA ALA A 342 -9.34 2.99 -2.00
C ALA A 342 -10.00 3.48 -0.71
N ASN A 343 -10.93 2.71 -0.16
CA ASN A 343 -11.57 2.99 1.12
C ASN A 343 -10.55 2.92 2.26
N GLU A 344 -9.70 1.91 2.26
CA GLU A 344 -8.70 1.68 3.30
C GLU A 344 -7.72 2.85 3.44
N ILE A 345 -7.19 3.39 2.34
CA ILE A 345 -6.28 4.54 2.36
C ILE A 345 -6.92 5.75 3.07
N VAL A 346 -8.18 6.03 2.79
CA VAL A 346 -8.86 7.22 3.32
C VAL A 346 -9.33 7.01 4.76
N ILE A 347 -9.95 5.87 5.03
CA ILE A 347 -10.55 5.57 6.34
C ILE A 347 -9.46 5.43 7.41
N THR A 348 -8.40 4.69 7.11
CA THR A 348 -7.30 4.51 8.08
C THR A 348 -6.52 5.79 8.30
N ALA A 349 -6.32 6.62 7.27
CA ALA A 349 -5.73 7.95 7.45
C ALA A 349 -6.57 8.82 8.40
N LEU A 350 -7.90 8.83 8.24
CA LEU A 350 -8.81 9.52 9.15
C LEU A 350 -8.69 9.00 10.59
N LEU A 351 -8.65 7.68 10.77
CA LEU A 351 -8.55 7.07 12.10
C LEU A 351 -7.20 7.31 12.76
N PHE A 352 -6.08 7.18 12.03
CA PHE A 352 -4.75 7.47 12.60
C PHE A 352 -4.60 8.94 12.99
N ILE A 353 -5.07 9.87 12.17
CA ILE A 353 -5.03 11.31 12.50
C ILE A 353 -6.00 11.61 13.64
N GLY A 354 -7.22 11.08 13.61
CA GLY A 354 -8.26 11.34 14.61
C GLY A 354 -7.88 10.83 15.99
N PHE A 355 -7.48 9.57 16.12
CA PHE A 355 -6.97 9.05 17.38
C PHE A 355 -5.58 9.63 17.75
N GLY A 356 -4.82 10.09 16.76
CA GLY A 356 -3.62 10.85 17.00
C GLY A 356 -3.86 12.13 17.76
N THR A 357 -4.96 12.81 17.48
CA THR A 357 -5.40 14.00 18.23
C THR A 357 -5.72 13.64 19.68
N VAL A 358 -6.37 12.50 19.94
CA VAL A 358 -6.58 11.99 21.29
C VAL A 358 -5.26 11.82 22.03
N TYR A 359 -4.28 11.15 21.41
CA TYR A 359 -2.96 10.98 21.99
C TYR A 359 -2.24 12.31 22.24
N TYR A 360 -2.38 13.27 21.34
CA TYR A 360 -1.80 14.60 21.50
C TYR A 360 -2.36 15.33 22.73
N LEU A 361 -3.67 15.26 22.94
CA LEU A 361 -4.38 15.90 24.06
C LEU A 361 -4.11 15.22 25.40
N THR A 362 -4.13 13.89 25.43
CA THR A 362 -4.11 13.11 26.69
C THR A 362 -2.74 12.56 27.08
N LYS A 363 -1.79 12.51 26.13
CA LYS A 363 -0.46 11.92 26.26
C LYS A 363 -0.47 10.43 26.62
N THR A 364 -1.60 9.75 26.44
CA THR A 364 -1.75 8.31 26.65
C THR A 364 -2.55 7.69 25.51
N SER A 365 -2.24 6.42 25.21
CA SER A 365 -3.00 5.59 24.26
C SER A 365 -3.74 4.43 24.96
N ASP A 366 -3.57 4.30 26.29
CA ASP A 366 -4.23 3.26 27.09
C ASP A 366 -5.71 3.63 27.27
N THR A 367 -6.62 2.89 26.62
CA THR A 367 -8.05 3.11 26.68
C THR A 367 -8.62 3.09 28.10
N ARG A 368 -8.03 2.31 29.01
CA ARG A 368 -8.47 2.22 30.43
C ARG A 368 -8.28 3.51 31.23
N LYS A 369 -7.44 4.42 30.71
CA LYS A 369 -7.12 5.72 31.34
C LYS A 369 -7.83 6.89 30.67
N LEU A 370 -8.66 6.60 29.68
CA LEU A 370 -9.39 7.60 28.88
C LEU A 370 -10.88 7.55 29.19
N GLY A 371 -11.58 8.59 28.81
CA GLY A 371 -13.05 8.69 28.91
C GLY A 371 -13.52 10.14 28.86
N GLY A 372 -14.73 10.34 28.34
CA GLY A 372 -15.41 11.63 28.34
C GLY A 372 -14.84 12.66 27.34
N LEU A 373 -13.97 12.26 26.41
CA LEU A 373 -13.38 13.18 25.43
C LEU A 373 -14.38 13.79 24.45
N ILE A 374 -15.57 13.22 24.32
CA ILE A 374 -16.68 13.81 23.53
C ILE A 374 -17.06 15.21 24.02
N ALA A 375 -16.92 15.49 25.31
CA ALA A 375 -17.16 16.81 25.89
C ALA A 375 -16.03 17.83 25.56
N VAL A 376 -14.82 17.35 25.25
CA VAL A 376 -13.68 18.19 24.91
C VAL A 376 -13.69 18.56 23.42
N ASP A 377 -13.90 17.58 22.55
CA ASP A 377 -13.97 17.79 21.10
C ASP A 377 -14.98 16.82 20.46
N SER A 378 -16.25 17.24 20.46
CA SER A 378 -17.35 16.48 19.86
C SER A 378 -17.23 16.32 18.34
N LYS A 379 -16.61 17.28 17.64
CA LYS A 379 -16.43 17.19 16.18
C LYS A 379 -15.46 16.08 15.81
N MET A 380 -14.34 16.01 16.52
CA MET A 380 -13.37 14.94 16.34
C MET A 380 -13.97 13.57 16.70
N ALA A 381 -14.72 13.50 17.80
CA ALA A 381 -15.41 12.28 18.20
C ALA A 381 -16.35 11.77 17.09
N ILE A 382 -17.15 12.66 16.50
CA ILE A 382 -18.04 12.31 15.38
C ILE A 382 -17.24 11.83 14.17
N MET A 383 -16.17 12.52 13.79
CA MET A 383 -15.33 12.11 12.64
C MET A 383 -14.71 10.72 12.84
N VAL A 384 -14.19 10.45 14.03
CA VAL A 384 -13.63 9.15 14.39
C VAL A 384 -14.71 8.06 14.38
N LEU A 385 -15.89 8.35 14.91
CA LEU A 385 -17.03 7.43 14.90
C LEU A 385 -17.45 7.05 13.48
N LEU A 386 -17.57 8.06 12.59
CA LEU A 386 -17.90 7.83 11.18
C LEU A 386 -16.82 7.03 10.47
N GLY A 387 -15.54 7.34 10.72
CA GLY A 387 -14.42 6.56 10.20
C GLY A 387 -14.43 5.10 10.64
N GLY A 388 -14.71 4.84 11.91
CA GLY A 388 -14.80 3.48 12.44
C GLY A 388 -16.00 2.70 11.92
N PHE A 389 -17.14 3.34 11.71
CA PHE A 389 -18.30 2.71 11.06
C PHE A 389 -18.01 2.41 9.59
N ALA A 390 -17.30 3.30 8.90
CA ALA A 390 -16.85 3.06 7.54
C ALA A 390 -15.87 1.87 7.48
N LEU A 391 -14.91 1.78 8.42
CA LEU A 391 -13.97 0.66 8.53
C LEU A 391 -14.70 -0.66 8.79
N ALA A 392 -15.65 -0.66 9.71
CA ALA A 392 -16.43 -1.85 10.06
C ALA A 392 -17.38 -2.31 8.93
N GLY A 393 -17.62 -1.46 7.94
CA GLY A 393 -18.57 -1.76 6.87
C GLY A 393 -20.02 -1.61 7.29
N VAL A 394 -20.37 -0.54 8.02
CA VAL A 394 -21.74 -0.22 8.40
C VAL A 394 -22.41 0.58 7.29
N PRO A 395 -23.65 0.25 6.85
CA PRO A 395 -24.41 1.13 5.94
C PRO A 395 -24.66 2.50 6.58
N PRO A 396 -24.61 3.61 5.86
CA PRO A 396 -24.48 3.77 4.41
C PRO A 396 -23.04 4.04 3.91
N PHE A 397 -22.01 3.70 4.67
CA PHE A 397 -20.62 4.02 4.32
C PHE A 397 -20.04 3.16 3.20
N ASN A 398 -19.03 3.69 2.51
CA ASN A 398 -18.37 3.02 1.38
C ASN A 398 -17.74 1.67 1.76
N GLY A 399 -17.23 1.52 2.99
CA GLY A 399 -16.69 0.26 3.49
C GLY A 399 -17.69 -0.88 3.50
N PHE A 400 -18.99 -0.59 3.67
CA PHE A 400 -20.05 -1.59 3.50
C PHE A 400 -20.12 -2.09 2.06
N GLN A 401 -20.12 -1.17 1.10
CA GLN A 401 -20.26 -1.52 -0.31
C GLN A 401 -19.08 -2.36 -0.82
N SER A 402 -17.84 -2.00 -0.47
CA SER A 402 -16.66 -2.77 -0.89
C SER A 402 -16.62 -4.17 -0.27
N LYS A 403 -16.96 -4.31 1.01
CA LYS A 403 -17.05 -5.62 1.68
C LYS A 403 -18.19 -6.47 1.13
N LEU A 404 -19.35 -5.85 0.85
CA LEU A 404 -20.47 -6.54 0.19
C LEU A 404 -20.06 -7.09 -1.18
N MET A 405 -19.34 -6.32 -1.98
CA MET A 405 -18.82 -6.78 -3.28
C MET A 405 -17.86 -7.96 -3.12
N LEU A 406 -16.99 -7.95 -2.11
CA LEU A 406 -16.08 -9.07 -1.82
C LEU A 406 -16.83 -10.34 -1.39
N VAL A 407 -17.85 -10.18 -0.53
CA VAL A 407 -18.73 -11.29 -0.12
C VAL A 407 -19.46 -11.88 -1.32
N GLN A 408 -20.04 -11.03 -2.17
CA GLN A 408 -20.71 -11.48 -3.39
C GLN A 408 -19.75 -12.17 -4.34
N ALA A 409 -18.54 -11.61 -4.56
CA ALA A 409 -17.51 -12.23 -5.39
C ALA A 409 -17.11 -13.63 -4.88
N ALA A 410 -17.03 -13.81 -3.55
CA ALA A 410 -16.73 -15.09 -2.94
C ALA A 410 -17.87 -16.11 -3.17
N LEU A 411 -19.13 -15.69 -3.03
CA LEU A 411 -20.30 -16.52 -3.29
C LEU A 411 -20.38 -16.95 -4.77
N ASP A 412 -20.19 -15.99 -5.69
CA ASP A 412 -20.25 -16.23 -7.13
C ASP A 412 -19.13 -17.20 -7.60
N ALA A 413 -17.98 -17.16 -6.90
CA ALA A 413 -16.87 -18.07 -7.16
C ALA A 413 -16.99 -19.43 -6.45
N GLY A 414 -18.08 -19.66 -5.69
CA GLY A 414 -18.33 -20.91 -4.96
C GLY A 414 -17.62 -21.03 -3.60
N TYR A 415 -17.02 -19.95 -3.09
CA TYR A 415 -16.31 -19.91 -1.80
C TYR A 415 -17.24 -19.42 -0.68
N THR A 416 -18.30 -20.16 -0.37
CA THR A 416 -19.30 -19.78 0.65
C THR A 416 -18.66 -19.57 2.03
N GLU A 417 -17.68 -20.38 2.42
CA GLU A 417 -16.99 -20.30 3.69
C GLU A 417 -16.21 -18.99 3.83
N LEU A 418 -15.61 -18.50 2.74
CA LEU A 418 -14.90 -17.23 2.71
C LEU A 418 -15.87 -16.05 2.86
N ALA A 419 -17.03 -16.14 2.23
CA ALA A 419 -18.08 -15.11 2.38
C ALA A 419 -18.56 -15.01 3.83
N VAL A 420 -18.82 -16.15 4.48
CA VAL A 420 -19.20 -16.20 5.90
C VAL A 420 -18.10 -15.65 6.79
N LEU A 421 -16.84 -16.05 6.56
CA LEU A 421 -15.70 -15.54 7.30
C LEU A 421 -15.57 -14.01 7.18
N ALA A 422 -15.71 -13.47 5.97
CA ALA A 422 -15.64 -12.03 5.73
C ALA A 422 -16.72 -11.24 6.51
N ILE A 423 -17.93 -11.79 6.60
CA ILE A 423 -19.02 -11.22 7.39
C ILE A 423 -18.68 -11.26 8.89
N ILE A 424 -18.25 -12.41 9.41
CA ILE A 424 -17.87 -12.58 10.82
C ILE A 424 -16.78 -11.60 11.19
N VAL A 425 -15.73 -11.49 10.39
CA VAL A 425 -14.63 -10.56 10.59
C VAL A 425 -15.13 -9.11 10.63
N SER A 426 -16.02 -8.70 9.72
CA SER A 426 -16.60 -7.35 9.71
C SER A 426 -17.37 -7.04 10.99
N VAL A 427 -18.14 -8.02 11.51
CA VAL A 427 -18.88 -7.89 12.78
C VAL A 427 -17.91 -7.75 13.96
N VAL A 428 -16.82 -8.51 13.98
CA VAL A 428 -15.79 -8.38 15.06
C VAL A 428 -15.09 -7.03 15.00
N ILE A 429 -14.78 -6.51 13.81
CA ILE A 429 -14.25 -5.15 13.62
C ILE A 429 -15.18 -4.12 14.23
N PHE A 430 -16.49 -4.23 13.95
CA PHE A 430 -17.51 -3.31 14.48
C PHE A 430 -17.50 -3.29 16.02
N PHE A 431 -17.62 -4.45 16.66
CA PHE A 431 -17.64 -4.51 18.12
C PHE A 431 -16.32 -4.06 18.76
N THR A 432 -15.19 -4.42 18.15
CA THR A 432 -13.86 -3.98 18.61
C THR A 432 -13.75 -2.44 18.57
N PHE A 433 -14.16 -1.84 17.48
CA PHE A 433 -14.13 -0.39 17.31
C PHE A 433 -15.11 0.31 18.27
N VAL A 434 -16.35 -0.14 18.36
CA VAL A 434 -17.38 0.45 19.24
C VAL A 434 -16.94 0.37 20.70
N LYS A 435 -16.38 -0.75 21.14
CA LYS A 435 -15.81 -0.91 22.49
C LYS A 435 -14.74 0.15 22.76
N ALA A 436 -13.78 0.31 21.84
CA ALA A 436 -12.71 1.29 22.01
C ALA A 436 -13.23 2.72 21.96
N PHE A 437 -14.12 3.02 21.04
CA PHE A 437 -14.75 4.34 20.93
C PHE A 437 -15.49 4.72 22.22
N HIS A 438 -16.35 3.85 22.75
CA HIS A 438 -17.07 4.07 23.99
C HIS A 438 -16.15 4.28 25.21
N THR A 439 -14.97 3.64 25.19
CA THR A 439 -14.01 3.79 26.31
C THR A 439 -13.22 5.09 26.22
N VAL A 440 -12.95 5.59 25.01
CA VAL A 440 -12.12 6.78 24.77
C VAL A 440 -12.98 8.05 24.83
N TYR A 441 -14.15 8.03 24.21
CA TYR A 441 -15.05 9.19 24.06
C TYR A 441 -16.25 9.12 24.98
#